data_cdca5afa3d8183ae085f6841c305c806
#
_entry.id   cdca5afa3d8183ae085f6841c305c806
#
_cell.length_a   1.000
_cell.length_b   1.000
_cell.length_c   1.000
_cell.angle_alpha   90.00
_cell.angle_beta   90.00
_cell.angle_gamma   90.00
#
_symmetry.space_group_name_H-M   'P 1'
#
loop_
_entity.id
_entity.type
_entity.pdbx_description
1 polymer ?
#
loop_
_entity_poly.entity_id
_entity_poly.type
_entity_poly.pdbx_seq_one_letter_code
_entity_poly.pdbx_strand_id
1 'polypeptide(L)'
;MKIAIIGTGNLGCSIAKGLINANAITSLYLTKRNLEAIKEFEGYQNVILTTDNKKAVQNSDILIFAVQPSHLEAILDDIKGLLTDKHVLISTITGFSVSKIESIVGENQYVIRAMPNTAIAVGKSMTCICSNEKGNERIKIAEAIFNRLGTSIVIPE
;
A
#
# COMPACT_ATOMS: atom_id res chain seq x y z
N MET A 1 -11.58 3.17 -5.83
CA MET A 1 -10.94 2.65 -4.59
C MET A 1 -10.40 3.83 -3.79
N LYS A 2 -10.56 3.81 -2.46
CA LYS A 2 -9.94 4.78 -1.55
C LYS A 2 -8.64 4.18 -1.04
N ILE A 3 -7.52 4.73 -1.45
CA ILE A 3 -6.18 4.16 -1.20
C ILE A 3 -5.31 5.18 -0.48
N ALA A 4 -4.51 4.71 0.49
CA ALA A 4 -3.38 5.45 1.05
C ALA A 4 -2.08 4.71 0.70
N ILE A 5 -1.10 5.44 0.19
CA ILE A 5 0.28 4.96 0.06
C ILE A 5 1.08 5.60 1.20
N ILE A 6 1.44 4.78 2.17
CA ILE A 6 2.25 5.17 3.32
C ILE A 6 3.71 5.04 2.94
N GLY A 7 4.36 6.18 2.74
CA GLY A 7 5.73 6.25 2.25
C GLY A 7 5.84 6.36 0.74
N THR A 8 5.73 7.57 0.21
CA THR A 8 5.85 7.84 -1.22
C THR A 8 7.32 8.09 -1.58
N GLY A 9 8.14 7.03 -1.53
CA GLY A 9 9.48 6.95 -2.12
C GLY A 9 9.41 6.52 -3.59
N ASN A 10 10.51 5.99 -4.15
CA ASN A 10 10.56 5.57 -5.57
C ASN A 10 9.46 4.56 -5.91
N LEU A 11 9.30 3.52 -5.08
CA LEU A 11 8.27 2.50 -5.29
C LEU A 11 6.86 3.08 -5.09
N GLY A 12 6.63 3.83 -4.02
CA GLY A 12 5.34 4.47 -3.76
C GLY A 12 4.93 5.44 -4.87
N CYS A 13 5.86 6.22 -5.42
CA CYS A 13 5.63 7.08 -6.59
C CYS A 13 5.24 6.27 -7.83
N SER A 14 5.92 5.15 -8.10
CA SER A 14 5.61 4.30 -9.25
C SER A 14 4.22 3.69 -9.13
N ILE A 15 3.85 3.22 -7.95
CA ILE A 15 2.50 2.71 -7.67
C ILE A 15 1.45 3.83 -7.85
N ALA A 16 1.70 5.02 -7.29
CA ALA A 16 0.80 6.16 -7.41
C ALA A 16 0.55 6.54 -8.87
N LYS A 17 1.61 6.68 -9.67
CA LYS A 17 1.52 6.99 -11.11
C LYS A 17 0.69 5.95 -11.86
N GLY A 18 0.95 4.68 -11.60
CA GLY A 18 0.21 3.59 -12.24
C GLY A 18 -1.27 3.59 -11.90
N LEU A 19 -1.63 3.84 -10.64
CA LEU A 19 -3.01 3.91 -10.18
C LEU A 19 -3.75 5.12 -10.76
N ILE A 20 -3.09 6.27 -10.85
CA ILE A 20 -3.63 7.50 -11.46
C ILE A 20 -3.90 7.25 -12.94
N ASN A 21 -2.91 6.75 -13.68
CA ASN A 21 -3.02 6.48 -15.11
C ASN A 21 -4.11 5.46 -15.46
N ALA A 22 -4.37 4.50 -14.56
CA ALA A 22 -5.41 3.50 -14.72
C ALA A 22 -6.83 3.99 -14.34
N ASN A 23 -6.99 5.25 -13.91
CA ASN A 23 -8.24 5.78 -13.36
C ASN A 23 -8.87 4.87 -12.28
N ALA A 24 -8.02 4.24 -11.46
CA ALA A 24 -8.43 3.19 -10.53
C ALA A 24 -8.85 3.72 -9.15
N ILE A 25 -8.68 5.01 -8.91
CA ILE A 25 -8.82 5.65 -7.61
C ILE A 25 -10.07 6.53 -7.53
N THR A 26 -10.75 6.48 -6.39
CA THR A 26 -11.75 7.46 -5.97
C THR A 26 -11.09 8.55 -5.13
N SER A 27 -10.13 8.18 -4.27
CA SER A 27 -9.21 9.07 -3.59
C SER A 27 -7.87 8.37 -3.35
N LEU A 28 -6.78 9.12 -3.39
CA LEU A 28 -5.43 8.63 -3.16
C LEU A 28 -4.70 9.56 -2.18
N TYR A 29 -4.45 9.07 -0.98
CA TYR A 29 -3.58 9.73 -0.03
C TYR A 29 -2.13 9.30 -0.27
N LEU A 30 -1.24 10.27 -0.42
CA LEU A 30 0.20 10.03 -0.53
C LEU A 30 0.89 10.62 0.70
N THR A 31 1.55 9.79 1.49
CA THR A 31 2.24 10.27 2.68
C THR A 31 3.74 10.33 2.49
N LYS A 32 4.35 11.42 2.91
CA LYS A 32 5.80 11.62 2.92
C LYS A 32 6.18 12.72 3.91
N ARG A 33 7.32 12.58 4.59
CA ARG A 33 7.82 13.59 5.53
C ARG A 33 8.11 14.93 4.86
N ASN A 34 8.67 14.92 3.65
CA ASN A 34 8.90 16.11 2.84
C ASN A 34 7.97 16.09 1.62
N LEU A 35 6.89 16.87 1.66
CA LEU A 35 5.89 16.92 0.59
C LEU A 35 6.41 17.55 -0.70
N GLU A 36 7.39 18.43 -0.64
CA GLU A 36 8.01 19.03 -1.83
C GLU A 36 8.59 17.96 -2.76
N ALA A 37 9.08 16.83 -2.19
CA ALA A 37 9.62 15.71 -2.97
C ALA A 37 8.56 14.90 -3.73
N ILE A 38 7.28 15.17 -3.52
CA ILE A 38 6.15 14.53 -4.24
C ILE A 38 5.18 15.56 -4.82
N LYS A 39 5.66 16.81 -4.98
CA LYS A 39 4.88 17.93 -5.53
C LYS A 39 4.35 17.66 -6.92
N GLU A 40 4.97 16.78 -7.69
CA GLU A 40 4.48 16.36 -9.01
C GLU A 40 3.04 15.80 -8.98
N PHE A 41 2.56 15.36 -7.82
CA PHE A 41 1.19 14.86 -7.64
C PHE A 41 0.18 15.94 -7.23
N GLU A 42 0.62 17.18 -6.98
CA GLU A 42 -0.29 18.31 -6.77
C GLU A 42 -1.11 18.60 -8.04
N GLY A 43 -2.38 18.86 -7.86
CA GLY A 43 -3.28 19.19 -8.97
C GLY A 43 -4.00 18.00 -9.60
N TYR A 44 -3.66 16.76 -9.26
CA TYR A 44 -4.53 15.63 -9.58
C TYR A 44 -5.78 15.66 -8.70
N GLN A 45 -6.95 15.69 -9.29
CA GLN A 45 -8.24 15.95 -8.62
C GLN A 45 -8.53 15.07 -7.40
N ASN A 46 -8.08 13.82 -7.41
CA ASN A 46 -8.38 12.82 -6.36
C ASN A 46 -7.13 12.45 -5.53
N VAL A 47 -6.09 13.27 -5.57
CA VAL A 47 -4.84 13.02 -4.86
C VAL A 47 -4.66 14.01 -3.73
N ILE A 48 -4.37 13.53 -2.53
CA ILE A 48 -4.14 14.31 -1.32
C ILE A 48 -2.75 14.01 -0.79
N LEU A 49 -1.90 15.04 -0.72
CA LEU A 49 -0.57 14.94 -0.11
C LEU A 49 -0.66 15.28 1.37
N THR A 50 -0.01 14.47 2.22
CA THR A 50 -0.01 14.72 3.66
C THR A 50 1.24 14.15 4.33
N THR A 51 1.65 14.76 5.45
CA THR A 51 2.66 14.20 6.36
C THR A 51 2.04 13.31 7.43
N ASP A 52 0.71 13.29 7.54
CA ASP A 52 -0.04 12.63 8.60
C ASP A 52 -0.56 11.26 8.12
N ASN A 53 0.10 10.19 8.57
CA ASN A 53 -0.29 8.82 8.27
C ASN A 53 -1.66 8.47 8.86
N LYS A 54 -2.00 8.98 10.05
CA LYS A 54 -3.30 8.70 10.70
C LYS A 54 -4.46 9.25 9.89
N LYS A 55 -4.31 10.49 9.40
CA LYS A 55 -5.29 11.10 8.50
C LYS A 55 -5.47 10.29 7.23
N ALA A 56 -4.39 9.81 6.64
CA ALA A 56 -4.44 8.98 5.44
C ALA A 56 -5.18 7.65 5.71
N VAL A 57 -4.88 6.97 6.81
CA VAL A 57 -5.53 5.73 7.24
C VAL A 57 -7.03 5.93 7.45
N GLN A 58 -7.44 6.93 8.20
CA GLN A 58 -8.86 7.19 8.51
C GLN A 58 -9.73 7.46 7.27
N ASN A 59 -9.14 7.90 6.18
CA ASN A 59 -9.85 8.28 4.96
C ASN A 59 -9.68 7.28 3.80
N SER A 60 -9.10 6.12 4.07
CA SER A 60 -8.81 5.10 3.06
C SER A 60 -9.31 3.73 3.51
N ASP A 61 -9.54 2.83 2.56
CA ASP A 61 -9.92 1.45 2.82
C ASP A 61 -8.73 0.50 2.54
N ILE A 62 -7.82 0.90 1.66
CA ILE A 62 -6.65 0.14 1.25
C ILE A 62 -5.39 0.91 1.64
N LEU A 63 -4.51 0.28 2.40
CA LEU A 63 -3.28 0.87 2.92
C LEU A 63 -2.09 0.16 2.29
N ILE A 64 -1.35 0.85 1.43
CA ILE A 64 -0.14 0.30 0.79
C ILE A 64 1.08 0.89 1.51
N PHE A 65 1.86 0.02 2.14
CA PHE A 65 3.09 0.40 2.84
C PHE A 65 4.30 0.26 1.91
N ALA A 66 4.95 1.37 1.62
CA ALA A 66 6.14 1.46 0.77
C ALA A 66 7.26 2.29 1.43
N VAL A 67 7.41 2.14 2.74
CA VAL A 67 8.46 2.75 3.55
C VAL A 67 9.70 1.84 3.65
N GLN A 68 10.77 2.35 4.22
CA GLN A 68 11.91 1.51 4.57
C GLN A 68 11.53 0.52 5.69
N PRO A 69 12.09 -0.70 5.69
CA PRO A 69 11.75 -1.74 6.67
C PRO A 69 11.88 -1.28 8.13
N SER A 70 12.88 -0.47 8.43
CA SER A 70 13.13 0.09 9.77
C SER A 70 12.04 1.04 10.29
N HIS A 71 11.18 1.54 9.42
CA HIS A 71 10.09 2.46 9.83
C HIS A 71 8.73 1.77 9.97
N LEU A 72 8.57 0.56 9.40
CA LEU A 72 7.24 -0.06 9.30
C LEU A 72 6.65 -0.36 10.68
N GLU A 73 7.42 -0.95 11.59
CA GLU A 73 6.96 -1.35 12.91
C GLU A 73 6.40 -0.15 13.70
N ALA A 74 7.13 0.95 13.76
CA ALA A 74 6.69 2.17 14.42
C ALA A 74 5.42 2.78 13.79
N ILE A 75 5.30 2.70 12.46
CA ILE A 75 4.10 3.17 11.75
C ILE A 75 2.90 2.28 12.07
N LEU A 76 3.06 0.96 12.06
CA LEU A 76 1.99 0.01 12.39
C LEU A 76 1.51 0.21 13.83
N ASP A 77 2.45 0.37 14.79
CA ASP A 77 2.11 0.65 16.19
C ASP A 77 1.31 1.96 16.35
N ASP A 78 1.68 2.99 15.60
CA ASP A 78 1.00 4.30 15.66
C ASP A 78 -0.41 4.28 15.08
N ILE A 79 -0.69 3.41 14.10
CA ILE A 79 -1.98 3.36 13.40
C ILE A 79 -2.87 2.18 13.79
N LYS A 80 -2.36 1.14 14.49
CA LYS A 80 -3.12 -0.08 14.78
C LYS A 80 -4.44 0.18 15.50
N GLY A 81 -4.50 1.18 16.37
CA GLY A 81 -5.74 1.59 17.05
C GLY A 81 -6.80 2.24 16.15
N LEU A 82 -6.44 2.59 14.91
CA LEU A 82 -7.35 3.16 13.91
C LEU A 82 -7.86 2.13 12.90
N LEU A 83 -7.25 0.94 12.91
CA LEU A 83 -7.61 -0.13 11.97
C LEU A 83 -9.00 -0.70 12.31
N THR A 84 -9.76 -0.97 11.28
CA THR A 84 -11.09 -1.58 11.34
C THR A 84 -11.17 -2.73 10.35
N ASP A 85 -12.28 -3.46 10.36
CA ASP A 85 -12.61 -4.54 9.41
C ASP A 85 -12.75 -4.10 7.94
N LYS A 86 -12.66 -2.80 7.66
CA LYS A 86 -12.65 -2.25 6.29
C LYS A 86 -11.25 -2.21 5.70
N HIS A 87 -10.22 -2.10 6.55
CA HIS A 87 -8.87 -1.87 6.10
C HIS A 87 -8.23 -3.14 5.53
N VAL A 88 -7.67 -3.01 4.32
CA VAL A 88 -6.80 -4.01 3.71
C VAL A 88 -5.37 -3.47 3.72
N LEU A 89 -4.49 -4.13 4.45
CA LEU A 89 -3.08 -3.77 4.57
C LEU A 89 -2.28 -4.50 3.50
N ILE A 90 -1.58 -3.76 2.66
CA ILE A 90 -0.72 -4.31 1.61
C ILE A 90 0.71 -3.82 1.85
N SER A 91 1.58 -4.72 2.27
CA SER A 91 3.01 -4.42 2.44
C SER A 91 3.79 -4.72 1.16
N THR A 92 4.60 -3.77 0.71
CA THR A 92 5.56 -3.98 -0.39
C THR A 92 7.00 -4.03 0.14
N ILE A 93 7.16 -4.28 1.44
CA ILE A 93 8.42 -4.13 2.16
C ILE A 93 9.17 -5.46 2.21
N THR A 94 10.41 -5.44 1.72
CA THR A 94 11.31 -6.60 1.77
C THR A 94 11.77 -6.89 3.21
N GLY A 95 11.87 -8.16 3.57
CA GLY A 95 12.37 -8.58 4.87
C GLY A 95 11.40 -8.41 6.04
N PHE A 96 10.13 -8.16 5.76
CA PHE A 96 9.08 -8.05 6.77
C PHE A 96 7.94 -9.01 6.41
N SER A 97 7.82 -10.13 7.13
CA SER A 97 6.86 -11.19 6.82
C SER A 97 5.41 -10.81 7.14
N VAL A 98 4.48 -11.51 6.54
CA VAL A 98 3.05 -11.41 6.85
C VAL A 98 2.80 -11.67 8.34
N SER A 99 3.38 -12.73 8.89
CA SER A 99 3.24 -13.09 10.30
C SER A 99 3.77 -12.01 11.25
N LYS A 100 4.85 -11.32 10.88
CA LYS A 100 5.37 -10.20 11.66
C LYS A 100 4.43 -8.99 11.66
N ILE A 101 3.82 -8.67 10.52
CA ILE A 101 2.80 -7.61 10.45
C ILE A 101 1.60 -8.00 11.31
N GLU A 102 1.09 -9.22 11.13
CA GLU A 102 -0.05 -9.77 11.85
C GLU A 102 0.14 -9.73 13.37
N SER A 103 1.34 -10.05 13.87
CA SER A 103 1.66 -9.96 15.31
C SER A 103 1.54 -8.55 15.90
N ILE A 104 1.64 -7.51 15.06
CA ILE A 104 1.53 -6.11 15.49
C ILE A 104 0.08 -5.61 15.39
N VAL A 105 -0.61 -5.92 14.29
CA VAL A 105 -1.94 -5.38 13.99
C VAL A 105 -3.08 -6.29 14.40
N GLY A 106 -2.80 -7.55 14.71
CA GLY A 106 -3.77 -8.58 15.12
C GLY A 106 -4.23 -9.48 13.97
N GLU A 107 -4.63 -10.70 14.33
CA GLU A 107 -5.03 -11.79 13.41
C GLU A 107 -6.31 -11.49 12.61
N ASN A 108 -7.13 -10.56 13.09
CA ASN A 108 -8.38 -10.17 12.43
C ASN A 108 -8.22 -9.14 11.32
N GLN A 109 -7.00 -8.70 11.04
CA GLN A 109 -6.73 -7.74 9.97
C GLN A 109 -6.40 -8.46 8.65
N TYR A 110 -6.85 -7.88 7.54
CA TYR A 110 -6.50 -8.35 6.19
C TYR A 110 -5.07 -7.92 5.89
N VAL A 111 -4.11 -8.82 6.02
CA VAL A 111 -2.70 -8.58 5.76
C VAL A 111 -2.28 -9.28 4.48
N ILE A 112 -1.83 -8.50 3.51
CA ILE A 112 -1.35 -8.95 2.21
C ILE A 112 0.08 -8.43 2.03
N ARG A 113 0.92 -9.22 1.42
CA ARG A 113 2.25 -8.81 1.01
C ARG A 113 2.36 -8.92 -0.50
N ALA A 114 2.82 -7.85 -1.14
CA ALA A 114 3.03 -7.77 -2.57
C ALA A 114 4.49 -7.41 -2.86
N MET A 115 5.16 -8.21 -3.66
CA MET A 115 6.57 -8.06 -3.99
C MET A 115 6.73 -7.75 -5.48
N PRO A 116 6.54 -6.48 -5.89
CA PRO A 116 6.79 -6.05 -7.25
C PRO A 116 8.29 -5.98 -7.55
N ASN A 117 8.64 -6.03 -8.82
CA ASN A 117 10.00 -5.74 -9.27
C ASN A 117 10.12 -4.30 -9.82
N THR A 118 11.32 -3.90 -10.20
CA THR A 118 11.64 -2.53 -10.67
C THR A 118 10.87 -2.12 -11.94
N ALA A 119 10.38 -3.07 -12.74
CA ALA A 119 9.58 -2.80 -13.92
C ALA A 119 8.20 -2.20 -13.62
N ILE A 120 7.83 -2.09 -12.33
CA ILE A 120 6.60 -1.40 -11.90
C ILE A 120 6.58 0.06 -12.35
N ALA A 121 7.74 0.71 -12.46
CA ALA A 121 7.86 2.09 -12.91
C ALA A 121 7.34 2.31 -14.35
N VAL A 122 7.34 1.26 -15.17
CA VAL A 122 6.87 1.28 -16.57
C VAL A 122 5.63 0.40 -16.79
N GLY A 123 4.94 0.00 -15.72
CA GLY A 123 3.72 -0.82 -15.79
C GLY A 123 3.95 -2.23 -16.32
N LYS A 124 5.13 -2.80 -16.11
CA LYS A 124 5.54 -4.14 -16.57
C LYS A 124 6.04 -5.02 -15.43
N SER A 125 5.59 -4.77 -14.22
CA SER A 125 5.97 -5.57 -13.05
C SER A 125 5.46 -7.01 -13.16
N MET A 126 6.27 -7.96 -12.65
CA MET A 126 5.76 -9.23 -12.14
C MET A 126 5.72 -9.13 -10.63
N THR A 127 4.53 -9.23 -10.05
CA THR A 127 4.31 -9.05 -8.61
C THR A 127 3.89 -10.37 -7.96
N CYS A 128 4.69 -10.89 -7.05
CA CYS A 128 4.30 -12.02 -6.20
C CYS A 128 3.42 -11.50 -5.05
N ILE A 129 2.31 -12.19 -4.76
CA ILE A 129 1.36 -11.82 -3.71
C ILE A 129 1.15 -13.01 -2.78
N CYS A 130 1.21 -12.77 -1.48
CA CYS A 130 0.82 -13.71 -0.44
C CYS A 130 0.04 -12.98 0.67
N SER A 131 -0.60 -13.72 1.57
CA SER A 131 -1.41 -13.13 2.64
C SER A 131 -1.45 -14.02 3.88
N ASN A 132 -1.90 -13.44 5.01
CA ASN A 132 -2.40 -14.26 6.12
C ASN A 132 -3.74 -14.92 5.75
N GLU A 133 -4.24 -15.78 6.61
CA GLU A 133 -5.52 -16.49 6.40
C GLU A 133 -6.66 -15.48 6.16
N LYS A 134 -6.76 -14.46 6.99
CA LYS A 134 -7.77 -13.41 6.87
C LYS A 134 -7.61 -12.60 5.57
N GLY A 135 -6.39 -12.22 5.22
CA GLY A 135 -6.06 -11.48 4.00
C GLY A 135 -6.45 -12.21 2.72
N ASN A 136 -6.49 -13.54 2.75
CA ASN A 136 -6.90 -14.33 1.59
C ASN A 136 -8.33 -14.03 1.13
N GLU A 137 -9.22 -13.62 2.03
CA GLU A 137 -10.60 -13.19 1.69
C GLU A 137 -10.61 -11.93 0.80
N ARG A 138 -9.54 -11.12 0.83
CA ARG A 138 -9.41 -9.84 0.11
C ARG A 138 -8.26 -9.82 -0.91
N ILE A 139 -7.62 -10.96 -1.16
CA ILE A 139 -6.42 -11.03 -2.01
C ILE A 139 -6.69 -10.52 -3.43
N LYS A 140 -7.92 -10.66 -3.94
CA LYS A 140 -8.34 -10.13 -5.23
C LYS A 140 -8.24 -8.61 -5.34
N ILE A 141 -8.25 -7.89 -4.24
CA ILE A 141 -8.03 -6.43 -4.21
C ILE A 141 -6.58 -6.13 -4.58
N ALA A 142 -5.63 -6.85 -4.01
CA ALA A 142 -4.22 -6.70 -4.34
C ALA A 142 -3.94 -7.10 -5.80
N GLU A 143 -4.48 -8.24 -6.27
CA GLU A 143 -4.37 -8.64 -7.68
C GLU A 143 -4.92 -7.55 -8.61
N ALA A 144 -6.09 -6.98 -8.30
CA ALA A 144 -6.70 -5.92 -9.11
C ALA A 144 -5.84 -4.64 -9.17
N ILE A 145 -5.12 -4.32 -8.09
CA ILE A 145 -4.19 -3.18 -8.03
C ILE A 145 -2.95 -3.49 -8.86
N PHE A 146 -2.26 -4.60 -8.59
CA PHE A 146 -0.96 -4.89 -9.20
C PHE A 146 -1.07 -5.35 -10.66
N ASN A 147 -2.20 -5.89 -11.10
CA ASN A 147 -2.46 -6.18 -12.51
C ASN A 147 -2.64 -4.91 -13.38
N ARG A 148 -2.84 -3.74 -12.76
CA ARG A 148 -2.76 -2.45 -13.46
C ARG A 148 -1.31 -1.96 -13.65
N LEU A 149 -0.39 -2.55 -12.89
CA LEU A 149 1.03 -2.18 -12.88
C LEU A 149 1.92 -3.24 -13.54
N GLY A 150 1.28 -4.24 -14.14
CA GLY A 150 1.94 -5.39 -14.80
C GLY A 150 1.11 -6.65 -14.66
N THR A 151 1.72 -7.73 -14.18
CA THR A 151 1.07 -9.01 -13.91
C THR A 151 1.31 -9.40 -12.46
N SER A 152 0.34 -10.05 -11.82
CA SER A 152 0.51 -10.59 -10.48
C SER A 152 0.26 -12.10 -10.42
N ILE A 153 0.88 -12.75 -9.45
CA ILE A 153 0.70 -14.17 -9.15
C ILE A 153 0.60 -14.37 -7.65
N VAL A 154 -0.37 -15.15 -7.22
CA VAL A 154 -0.52 -15.54 -5.81
C VAL A 154 0.35 -16.75 -5.54
N ILE A 155 1.16 -16.68 -4.50
CA ILE A 155 2.09 -17.74 -4.07
C ILE A 155 2.00 -17.92 -2.56
N PRO A 156 2.40 -19.06 -1.99
CA PRO A 156 2.71 -19.18 -0.57
C PRO A 156 3.83 -18.21 -0.16
N GLU A 157 3.83 -17.75 1.10
CA GLU A 157 4.94 -16.92 1.62
C GLU A 157 6.23 -17.70 1.78
#